data_6a9081da7b604ee408621122f917a6ba
#
_entry.id   6a9081da7b604ee408621122f917a6ba
#
_cell.length_a   1.000
_cell.length_b   1.000
_cell.length_c   1.000
_cell.angle_alpha   90.00
_cell.angle_beta   90.00
_cell.angle_gamma   90.00
#
_symmetry.space_group_name_H-M   'P 1'
#
loop_
_entity.id
_entity.type
_entity.pdbx_description
1 polymer ?
#
loop_
_entity_poly.entity_id
_entity_poly.type
_entity_poly.pdbx_seq_one_letter_code
_entity_poly.pdbx_strand_id
1 'polypeptide(L)'
;MTETESLLENLKRRRVPQIAGMYIAATWLVIELGDWVTERFSLPGDLTSYVFIAMLVMLPAVLLVAYNHGAPGRDRWTRTEKVFVPINAAVTVALIWFMTPLIDVEAATETLTIQDETGALQEFEVARRGYHRELVSFFWENETGDAELDWLSYGLPIMLMHDINRVSPVITAGTPFESELVQERLREQGYDQFTGVPRGLAVELARERRSDVLVVGNFSLDGRQKVVSVSVIDATSGDVIETHTGSAGDWMAAADAVTTKVLGIWEITPTENQSDDPISEHFSSSLEAVEHYVLGQVAIKLRGNYPEGISEFDEALTIDPAFAEARSLLSVMQFLNGDIDAARASATLAMRNSYRLSTSSEFILKANRYIYDGDYERGERVLEIWSNVQPRSTQALQSMAQIAQIRGTPESLDKSIAAYDRLLELRPNYHTIYRL
;
A
#
# COMPACT_ATOMS: atom_id res chain seq x y z
N MET A 1 -16.63 71.83 5.52
CA MET A 1 -16.70 70.63 6.34
C MET A 1 -16.57 69.48 5.37
N THR A 2 -15.36 68.92 5.26
CA THR A 2 -15.07 67.74 4.46
C THR A 2 -15.52 66.50 5.22
N GLU A 3 -16.58 65.86 4.77
CA GLU A 3 -16.99 64.55 5.28
C GLU A 3 -15.80 63.57 5.19
N THR A 4 -15.34 63.09 6.29
CA THR A 4 -14.43 61.94 6.35
C THR A 4 -15.21 60.72 5.84
N GLU A 5 -15.08 60.38 4.55
CA GLU A 5 -15.57 59.12 4.03
C GLU A 5 -15.09 57.97 4.96
N SER A 6 -16.00 57.13 5.40
CA SER A 6 -15.64 56.00 6.20
C SER A 6 -14.70 55.08 5.41
N LEU A 7 -13.70 54.50 6.07
CA LEU A 7 -12.75 53.57 5.45
C LEU A 7 -13.49 52.47 4.64
N LEU A 8 -14.64 52.02 5.13
CA LEU A 8 -15.50 51.03 4.48
C LEU A 8 -16.11 51.50 3.16
N GLU A 9 -16.55 52.77 3.09
CA GLU A 9 -17.12 53.36 1.86
C GLU A 9 -16.04 53.53 0.78
N ASN A 10 -14.84 53.94 1.19
CA ASN A 10 -13.68 54.04 0.29
C ASN A 10 -13.27 52.69 -0.26
N LEU A 11 -13.17 51.63 0.57
CA LEU A 11 -12.90 50.24 0.13
C LEU A 11 -13.98 49.70 -0.85
N LYS A 12 -15.26 49.95 -0.56
CA LYS A 12 -16.39 49.57 -1.44
C LYS A 12 -16.33 50.29 -2.79
N ARG A 13 -16.03 51.60 -2.81
CA ARG A 13 -15.88 52.37 -4.03
C ARG A 13 -14.74 51.87 -4.92
N ARG A 14 -13.67 51.39 -4.29
CA ARG A 14 -12.48 50.79 -4.95
C ARG A 14 -12.64 49.32 -5.26
N ARG A 15 -13.78 48.72 -5.02
CA ARG A 15 -14.12 47.32 -5.30
C ARG A 15 -13.18 46.31 -4.63
N VAL A 16 -12.45 46.72 -3.55
CA VAL A 16 -11.47 45.87 -2.83
C VAL A 16 -12.14 44.59 -2.31
N PRO A 17 -13.35 44.62 -1.66
CA PRO A 17 -14.01 43.39 -1.20
C PRO A 17 -14.35 42.43 -2.33
N GLN A 18 -14.72 42.95 -3.51
CA GLN A 18 -15.05 42.13 -4.67
C GLN A 18 -13.81 41.44 -5.25
N ILE A 19 -12.70 42.18 -5.35
CA ILE A 19 -11.42 41.62 -5.82
C ILE A 19 -10.86 40.59 -4.82
N ALA A 20 -10.96 40.88 -3.52
CA ALA A 20 -10.60 39.93 -2.47
C ALA A 20 -11.43 38.64 -2.55
N GLY A 21 -12.76 38.76 -2.72
CA GLY A 21 -13.64 37.60 -2.88
C GLY A 21 -13.32 36.78 -4.14
N MET A 22 -13.03 37.45 -5.26
CA MET A 22 -12.61 36.75 -6.49
C MET A 22 -11.24 36.06 -6.30
N TYR A 23 -10.31 36.68 -5.58
CA TYR A 23 -9.03 36.08 -5.29
C TYR A 23 -9.16 34.82 -4.42
N ILE A 24 -9.99 34.87 -3.38
CA ILE A 24 -10.26 33.70 -2.52
C ILE A 24 -10.92 32.58 -3.32
N ALA A 25 -11.91 32.92 -4.17
CA ALA A 25 -12.56 31.92 -5.03
C ALA A 25 -11.59 31.30 -6.06
N ALA A 26 -10.72 32.12 -6.65
CA ALA A 26 -9.66 31.65 -7.54
C ALA A 26 -8.64 30.78 -6.80
N THR A 27 -8.26 31.15 -5.58
CA THR A 27 -7.39 30.34 -4.73
C THR A 27 -7.98 28.96 -4.48
N TRP A 28 -9.27 28.90 -4.11
CA TRP A 28 -9.96 27.62 -3.94
C TRP A 28 -9.93 26.77 -5.22
N LEU A 29 -10.24 27.35 -6.36
CA LEU A 29 -10.22 26.64 -7.64
C LEU A 29 -8.82 26.12 -8.00
N VAL A 30 -7.77 26.91 -7.72
CA VAL A 30 -6.38 26.50 -7.98
C VAL A 30 -5.97 25.36 -7.06
N ILE A 31 -6.43 25.34 -5.82
CA ILE A 31 -6.18 24.23 -4.86
C ILE A 31 -6.87 22.96 -5.34
N GLU A 32 -8.16 23.00 -5.66
CA GLU A 32 -8.94 21.87 -6.18
C GLU A 32 -8.31 21.30 -7.47
N LEU A 33 -7.92 22.18 -8.40
CA LEU A 33 -7.25 21.76 -9.62
C LEU A 33 -5.85 21.19 -9.32
N GLY A 34 -5.14 21.78 -8.36
CA GLY A 34 -3.85 21.30 -7.89
C GLY A 34 -3.94 19.88 -7.30
N ASP A 35 -4.93 19.63 -6.44
CA ASP A 35 -5.20 18.30 -5.89
C ASP A 35 -5.53 17.29 -6.98
N TRP A 36 -6.38 17.64 -7.94
CA TRP A 36 -6.70 16.80 -9.08
C TRP A 36 -5.45 16.48 -9.94
N VAL A 37 -4.58 17.48 -10.18
CA VAL A 37 -3.35 17.31 -10.95
C VAL A 37 -2.36 16.42 -10.19
N THR A 38 -2.17 16.65 -8.89
CA THR A 38 -1.27 15.83 -8.06
C THR A 38 -1.74 14.38 -8.01
N GLU A 39 -3.04 14.14 -7.90
CA GLU A 39 -3.61 12.79 -7.97
C GLU A 39 -3.43 12.15 -9.35
N ARG A 40 -3.74 12.90 -10.41
CA ARG A 40 -3.75 12.38 -11.79
C ARG A 40 -2.36 12.03 -12.30
N PHE A 41 -1.34 12.80 -11.89
CA PHE A 41 0.05 12.66 -12.35
C PHE A 41 0.99 12.12 -11.26
N SER A 42 0.43 11.64 -10.13
CA SER A 42 1.21 11.09 -9.00
C SER A 42 2.32 12.03 -8.52
N LEU A 43 2.02 13.35 -8.49
CA LEU A 43 2.94 14.35 -7.98
C LEU A 43 2.91 14.38 -6.44
N PRO A 44 3.98 14.87 -5.78
CA PRO A 44 4.00 15.02 -4.32
C PRO A 44 2.79 15.82 -3.81
N GLY A 45 2.04 15.28 -2.83
CA GLY A 45 0.81 15.87 -2.30
C GLY A 45 1.04 17.25 -1.66
N ASP A 46 2.26 17.51 -1.19
CA ASP A 46 2.64 18.79 -0.58
C ASP A 46 2.71 19.97 -1.57
N LEU A 47 2.71 19.68 -2.88
CA LEU A 47 2.72 20.72 -3.91
C LEU A 47 1.54 21.68 -3.73
N THR A 48 0.36 21.16 -3.41
CA THR A 48 -0.85 21.94 -3.14
C THR A 48 -0.72 22.80 -1.90
N SER A 49 -0.03 22.32 -0.86
CA SER A 49 0.26 23.07 0.36
C SER A 49 1.16 24.28 0.08
N TYR A 50 2.18 24.14 -0.77
CA TYR A 50 3.02 25.27 -1.20
C TYR A 50 2.22 26.31 -1.99
N VAL A 51 1.34 25.86 -2.88
CA VAL A 51 0.45 26.74 -3.65
C VAL A 51 -0.47 27.52 -2.69
N PHE A 52 -1.05 26.83 -1.71
CA PHE A 52 -1.90 27.48 -0.68
C PHE A 52 -1.13 28.55 0.10
N ILE A 53 0.07 28.25 0.61
CA ILE A 53 0.92 29.18 1.34
C ILE A 53 1.28 30.38 0.45
N ALA A 54 1.67 30.13 -0.80
CA ALA A 54 1.99 31.19 -1.75
C ALA A 54 0.81 32.15 -1.94
N MET A 55 -0.40 31.61 -2.16
CA MET A 55 -1.61 32.40 -2.34
C MET A 55 -1.96 33.18 -1.08
N LEU A 56 -1.81 32.59 0.11
CA LEU A 56 -2.07 33.27 1.38
C LEU A 56 -1.12 34.45 1.62
N VAL A 57 0.18 34.24 1.38
CA VAL A 57 1.23 35.26 1.59
C VAL A 57 1.15 36.38 0.55
N MET A 58 0.68 36.08 -0.67
CA MET A 58 0.47 37.07 -1.72
C MET A 58 -0.79 37.95 -1.54
N LEU A 59 -1.74 37.56 -0.66
CA LEU A 59 -2.99 38.28 -0.43
C LEU A 59 -2.78 39.78 -0.10
N PRO A 60 -1.82 40.21 0.77
CA PRO A 60 -1.59 41.63 1.02
C PRO A 60 -1.19 42.44 -0.23
N ALA A 61 -0.39 41.83 -1.12
CA ALA A 61 0.00 42.49 -2.38
C ALA A 61 -1.22 42.63 -3.31
N VAL A 62 -2.07 41.60 -3.39
CA VAL A 62 -3.32 41.66 -4.16
C VAL A 62 -4.26 42.75 -3.64
N LEU A 63 -4.42 42.85 -2.30
CA LEU A 63 -5.24 43.88 -1.68
C LEU A 63 -4.70 45.28 -1.93
N LEU A 64 -3.37 45.47 -1.90
CA LEU A 64 -2.72 46.75 -2.21
C LEU A 64 -2.98 47.16 -3.68
N VAL A 65 -2.80 46.23 -4.61
CA VAL A 65 -3.08 46.47 -6.03
C VAL A 65 -4.58 46.76 -6.25
N ALA A 66 -5.46 45.98 -5.63
CA ALA A 66 -6.90 46.22 -5.69
C ALA A 66 -7.31 47.60 -5.17
N TYR A 67 -6.68 48.07 -4.08
CA TYR A 67 -6.94 49.40 -3.52
C TYR A 67 -6.53 50.50 -4.47
N ASN A 68 -5.39 50.39 -5.16
CA ASN A 68 -4.85 51.44 -6.04
C ASN A 68 -5.49 51.44 -7.42
N HIS A 69 -5.84 50.26 -7.98
CA HIS A 69 -6.35 50.09 -9.33
C HIS A 69 -7.86 49.82 -9.41
N GLY A 70 -8.54 49.65 -8.27
CA GLY A 70 -9.98 49.36 -8.23
C GLY A 70 -10.91 50.52 -8.52
N ALA A 71 -10.40 51.76 -8.61
CA ALA A 71 -11.17 52.93 -8.95
C ALA A 71 -11.07 53.28 -10.44
N PRO A 72 -12.14 53.80 -11.08
CA PRO A 72 -12.09 54.24 -12.48
C PRO A 72 -11.06 55.36 -12.64
N GLY A 73 -10.12 55.24 -13.57
CA GLY A 73 -9.10 56.24 -13.87
C GLY A 73 -7.94 55.72 -14.70
N ARG A 74 -6.90 56.57 -14.89
CA ARG A 74 -5.64 56.13 -15.53
C ARG A 74 -4.83 55.24 -14.57
N ASP A 75 -4.69 53.97 -14.92
CA ASP A 75 -3.86 53.03 -14.18
C ASP A 75 -2.36 53.33 -14.33
N ARG A 76 -1.74 53.74 -13.25
CA ARG A 76 -0.30 53.89 -13.16
C ARG A 76 0.19 53.25 -11.85
N TRP A 77 1.17 52.36 -11.96
CA TRP A 77 1.81 51.75 -10.82
C TRP A 77 2.41 52.82 -9.90
N THR A 78 1.96 52.81 -8.65
CA THR A 78 2.49 53.70 -7.59
C THR A 78 3.89 53.26 -7.17
N ARG A 79 4.64 54.16 -6.52
CA ARG A 79 5.96 53.82 -5.95
C ARG A 79 5.85 52.71 -4.92
N THR A 80 4.80 52.73 -4.13
CA THR A 80 4.53 51.71 -3.09
C THR A 80 4.35 50.34 -3.69
N GLU A 81 3.58 50.20 -4.78
CA GLU A 81 3.36 48.92 -5.46
C GLU A 81 4.64 48.37 -6.07
N LYS A 82 5.41 49.26 -6.75
CA LYS A 82 6.70 48.88 -7.36
C LYS A 82 7.71 48.33 -6.37
N VAL A 83 7.59 48.66 -5.12
CA VAL A 83 8.47 48.19 -4.04
C VAL A 83 7.83 47.04 -3.28
N PHE A 84 6.56 47.18 -2.87
CA PHE A 84 5.89 46.19 -2.00
C PHE A 84 5.60 44.88 -2.70
N VAL A 85 5.11 44.89 -3.95
CA VAL A 85 4.76 43.66 -4.68
C VAL A 85 5.98 42.76 -4.91
N PRO A 86 7.12 43.26 -5.41
CA PRO A 86 8.32 42.43 -5.54
C PRO A 86 8.88 41.93 -4.19
N ILE A 87 8.81 42.76 -3.15
CA ILE A 87 9.24 42.35 -1.80
C ILE A 87 8.32 41.24 -1.29
N ASN A 88 7.01 41.40 -1.41
CA ASN A 88 6.05 40.37 -0.97
C ASN A 88 6.26 39.06 -1.78
N ALA A 89 6.49 39.12 -3.08
CA ALA A 89 6.83 37.97 -3.88
C ALA A 89 8.15 37.30 -3.43
N ALA A 90 9.20 38.12 -3.14
CA ALA A 90 10.46 37.60 -2.62
C ALA A 90 10.31 36.95 -1.24
N VAL A 91 9.48 37.54 -0.35
CA VAL A 91 9.13 36.96 0.96
C VAL A 91 8.38 35.64 0.76
N THR A 92 7.46 35.58 -0.18
CA THR A 92 6.73 34.32 -0.51
C THR A 92 7.70 33.23 -0.92
N VAL A 93 8.62 33.51 -1.85
CA VAL A 93 9.63 32.54 -2.29
C VAL A 93 10.55 32.14 -1.13
N ALA A 94 10.99 33.12 -0.32
CA ALA A 94 11.85 32.84 0.83
C ALA A 94 11.15 32.00 1.89
N LEU A 95 9.87 32.25 2.15
CA LEU A 95 9.06 31.43 3.08
C LEU A 95 8.89 30.01 2.57
N ILE A 96 8.57 29.83 1.28
CA ILE A 96 8.49 28.50 0.68
C ILE A 96 9.84 27.80 0.82
N TRP A 97 10.93 28.44 0.44
CA TRP A 97 12.27 27.91 0.58
C TRP A 97 12.63 27.53 2.02
N PHE A 98 12.28 28.38 2.98
CA PHE A 98 12.55 28.12 4.40
C PHE A 98 11.66 27.02 4.97
N MET A 99 10.44 26.88 4.48
CA MET A 99 9.50 25.85 4.92
C MET A 99 9.72 24.50 4.21
N THR A 100 10.39 24.48 3.06
CA THR A 100 10.70 23.22 2.35
C THR A 100 11.43 22.20 3.24
N PRO A 101 12.40 22.54 4.09
CA PRO A 101 13.02 21.60 5.02
C PRO A 101 12.16 21.24 6.23
N LEU A 102 11.10 22.03 6.53
CA LEU A 102 10.17 21.79 7.63
C LEU A 102 8.97 20.92 7.21
N ILE A 103 8.68 20.91 5.92
CA ILE A 103 7.73 20.02 5.28
C ILE A 103 8.60 18.96 4.62
N ASP A 104 8.58 17.77 5.18
CA ASP A 104 9.35 16.63 4.67
C ASP A 104 8.73 16.15 3.35
N VAL A 105 9.05 16.86 2.26
CA VAL A 105 8.49 16.61 0.91
C VAL A 105 8.99 15.29 0.35
N GLU A 106 10.11 14.78 0.88
CA GLU A 106 10.74 13.54 0.41
C GLU A 106 10.27 12.31 1.20
N ALA A 107 9.66 12.48 2.37
CA ALA A 107 9.18 11.33 3.13
C ALA A 107 8.01 10.66 2.42
N ALA A 108 8.22 9.43 1.97
CA ALA A 108 7.19 8.58 1.37
C ALA A 108 6.12 8.14 2.39
N THR A 109 6.39 8.35 3.68
CA THR A 109 5.56 7.90 4.80
C THR A 109 5.12 9.05 5.70
N GLU A 110 4.07 8.80 6.49
CA GLU A 110 3.60 9.66 7.57
C GLU A 110 3.16 8.81 8.75
N THR A 111 3.19 9.38 9.95
CA THR A 111 2.72 8.68 11.16
C THR A 111 1.23 8.90 11.34
N LEU A 112 0.47 7.81 11.38
CA LEU A 112 -0.96 7.80 11.63
C LEU A 112 -1.22 7.30 13.05
N THR A 113 -1.80 8.14 13.92
CA THR A 113 -2.18 7.76 15.28
C THR A 113 -3.65 7.33 15.31
N ILE A 114 -3.93 6.08 15.66
CA ILE A 114 -5.28 5.51 15.71
C ILE A 114 -5.50 4.86 17.08
N GLN A 115 -6.73 4.91 17.59
CA GLN A 115 -7.14 4.07 18.71
C GLN A 115 -7.30 2.63 18.25
N ASP A 116 -6.59 1.71 18.89
CA ASP A 116 -6.72 0.29 18.64
C ASP A 116 -8.07 -0.27 19.15
N GLU A 117 -8.29 -1.57 18.98
CA GLU A 117 -9.52 -2.25 19.40
C GLU A 117 -9.68 -2.35 20.93
N THR A 118 -8.67 -1.96 21.69
CA THR A 118 -8.72 -1.85 23.17
C THR A 118 -8.95 -0.43 23.64
N GLY A 119 -8.90 0.56 22.72
CA GLY A 119 -8.99 1.99 22.99
C GLY A 119 -7.64 2.66 23.30
N ALA A 120 -6.53 1.93 23.23
CA ALA A 120 -5.18 2.49 23.35
C ALA A 120 -4.77 3.22 22.06
N LEU A 121 -4.00 4.31 22.20
CA LEU A 121 -3.42 4.99 21.04
C LEU A 121 -2.23 4.19 20.52
N GLN A 122 -2.25 3.88 19.23
CA GLN A 122 -1.17 3.22 18.52
C GLN A 122 -0.75 4.06 17.32
N GLU A 123 0.55 4.14 17.07
CA GLU A 123 1.14 4.85 15.95
C GLU A 123 1.52 3.84 14.86
N PHE A 124 1.13 4.15 13.64
CA PHE A 124 1.47 3.40 12.44
C PHE A 124 2.19 4.30 11.46
N GLU A 125 3.24 3.78 10.87
CA GLU A 125 3.85 4.40 9.72
C GLU A 125 3.11 3.96 8.46
N VAL A 126 2.57 4.91 7.70
CA VAL A 126 1.73 4.65 6.53
C VAL A 126 2.26 5.40 5.31
N ALA A 127 1.99 4.87 4.12
CA ALA A 127 2.33 5.55 2.89
C ALA A 127 1.55 6.86 2.76
N ARG A 128 2.23 7.97 2.47
CA ARG A 128 1.56 9.21 2.06
C ARG A 128 0.79 8.99 0.77
N ARG A 129 -0.27 9.77 0.60
CA ARG A 129 -1.09 9.76 -0.62
C ARG A 129 -0.20 9.97 -1.86
N GLY A 130 -0.31 9.07 -2.83
CA GLY A 130 0.49 9.10 -4.07
C GLY A 130 1.80 8.31 -4.01
N TYR A 131 2.30 7.94 -2.83
CA TYR A 131 3.51 7.12 -2.70
C TYR A 131 3.24 5.62 -2.60
N HIS A 132 2.02 5.24 -2.24
CA HIS A 132 1.66 3.83 -2.16
C HIS A 132 1.80 3.13 -3.51
N ARG A 133 2.43 1.97 -3.53
CA ARG A 133 2.63 1.11 -4.71
C ARG A 133 2.04 -0.27 -4.48
N GLU A 134 1.36 -0.79 -5.50
CA GLU A 134 0.96 -2.18 -5.54
C GLU A 134 1.88 -2.99 -6.43
N LEU A 135 2.50 -4.01 -5.87
CA LEU A 135 3.41 -4.91 -6.53
C LEU A 135 2.79 -6.30 -6.65
N VAL A 136 2.90 -6.91 -7.81
CA VAL A 136 2.58 -8.32 -8.00
C VAL A 136 3.79 -9.06 -8.53
N SER A 137 4.18 -10.18 -7.88
CA SER A 137 5.15 -11.11 -8.43
C SER A 137 4.43 -12.29 -9.01
N PHE A 138 4.61 -12.55 -10.30
CA PHE A 138 4.24 -13.83 -10.87
C PHE A 138 5.21 -14.91 -10.41
N PHE A 139 4.84 -16.18 -10.58
CA PHE A 139 5.68 -17.31 -10.20
C PHE A 139 6.84 -17.48 -11.17
N TRP A 140 8.00 -17.91 -10.65
CA TRP A 140 9.27 -17.84 -11.37
C TRP A 140 9.62 -19.14 -12.09
N GLU A 141 10.49 -19.03 -13.09
CA GLU A 141 10.90 -20.16 -13.92
C GLU A 141 12.05 -20.92 -13.25
N ASN A 142 11.92 -22.26 -13.18
CA ASN A 142 12.97 -23.14 -12.72
C ASN A 142 13.94 -23.44 -13.88
N GLU A 143 15.11 -22.83 -13.87
CA GLU A 143 16.19 -23.05 -14.86
C GLU A 143 17.30 -23.97 -14.31
N THR A 144 17.09 -24.61 -13.14
CA THR A 144 18.08 -25.52 -12.54
C THR A 144 18.16 -26.85 -13.28
N GLY A 145 17.11 -27.27 -13.95
CA GLY A 145 16.95 -28.58 -14.54
C GLY A 145 16.62 -29.70 -13.53
N ASP A 146 16.42 -29.35 -12.27
CA ASP A 146 16.03 -30.26 -11.19
C ASP A 146 14.55 -30.06 -10.82
N ALA A 147 13.73 -31.05 -11.08
CA ALA A 147 12.29 -31.03 -10.81
C ALA A 147 11.97 -31.07 -9.30
N GLU A 148 12.89 -31.53 -8.45
CA GLU A 148 12.69 -31.51 -6.99
C GLU A 148 12.67 -30.06 -6.47
N LEU A 149 13.18 -29.09 -7.25
CA LEU A 149 13.18 -27.68 -6.95
C LEU A 149 11.98 -26.89 -7.54
N ASP A 150 11.03 -27.54 -8.21
CA ASP A 150 9.90 -26.86 -8.84
C ASP A 150 9.02 -26.07 -7.85
N TRP A 151 8.96 -26.49 -6.59
CA TRP A 151 8.25 -25.78 -5.54
C TRP A 151 8.81 -24.37 -5.29
N LEU A 152 10.10 -24.14 -5.57
CA LEU A 152 10.74 -22.83 -5.47
C LEU A 152 10.17 -21.82 -6.47
N SER A 153 9.54 -22.27 -7.56
CA SER A 153 8.82 -21.39 -8.47
C SER A 153 7.75 -20.58 -7.75
N TYR A 154 7.14 -21.14 -6.72
CA TYR A 154 6.20 -20.48 -5.81
C TYR A 154 6.89 -19.89 -4.60
N GLY A 155 7.83 -20.65 -4.01
CA GLY A 155 8.48 -20.33 -2.74
C GLY A 155 9.30 -19.04 -2.77
N LEU A 156 10.12 -18.83 -3.81
CA LEU A 156 10.95 -17.64 -3.93
C LEU A 156 10.12 -16.34 -4.04
N PRO A 157 9.09 -16.24 -4.93
CA PRO A 157 8.24 -15.06 -4.93
C PRO A 157 7.44 -14.88 -3.63
N ILE A 158 7.00 -15.95 -2.97
CA ILE A 158 6.31 -15.85 -1.68
C ILE A 158 7.24 -15.26 -0.60
N MET A 159 8.50 -15.73 -0.52
CA MET A 159 9.50 -15.18 0.39
C MET A 159 9.78 -13.71 0.10
N LEU A 160 9.98 -13.34 -1.18
CA LEU A 160 10.18 -11.94 -1.59
C LEU A 160 8.99 -11.05 -1.19
N MET A 161 7.74 -11.50 -1.46
CA MET A 161 6.56 -10.70 -1.12
C MET A 161 6.36 -10.57 0.39
N HIS A 162 6.64 -11.63 1.15
CA HIS A 162 6.59 -11.58 2.61
C HIS A 162 7.57 -10.53 3.16
N ASP A 163 8.81 -10.57 2.71
CA ASP A 163 9.87 -9.66 3.16
C ASP A 163 9.54 -8.19 2.81
N ILE A 164 9.14 -7.91 1.56
CA ILE A 164 8.70 -6.58 1.16
C ILE A 164 7.54 -6.07 2.04
N ASN A 165 6.52 -6.89 2.27
CA ASN A 165 5.35 -6.52 3.09
C ASN A 165 5.68 -6.32 4.57
N ARG A 166 6.79 -6.90 5.05
CA ARG A 166 7.26 -6.72 6.43
C ARG A 166 8.01 -5.40 6.60
N VAL A 167 8.82 -5.05 5.61
CA VAL A 167 9.78 -3.94 5.69
C VAL A 167 9.20 -2.63 5.18
N SER A 168 8.28 -2.68 4.20
CA SER A 168 7.81 -1.49 3.51
C SER A 168 6.38 -1.11 3.86
N PRO A 169 6.13 0.07 4.46
CA PRO A 169 4.79 0.63 4.61
C PRO A 169 4.26 1.22 3.29
N VAL A 170 5.12 1.40 2.28
CA VAL A 170 4.78 2.06 1.01
C VAL A 170 4.34 1.06 -0.05
N ILE A 171 4.81 -0.18 0.01
CA ILE A 171 4.50 -1.22 -0.97
C ILE A 171 3.55 -2.25 -0.35
N THR A 172 2.47 -2.55 -1.06
CA THR A 172 1.68 -3.77 -0.81
C THR A 172 2.01 -4.77 -1.90
N ALA A 173 2.62 -5.88 -1.51
CA ALA A 173 3.10 -6.89 -2.43
C ALA A 173 2.27 -8.18 -2.34
N GLY A 174 2.07 -8.86 -3.47
CA GLY A 174 1.33 -10.11 -3.52
C GLY A 174 1.69 -10.98 -4.72
N THR A 175 1.17 -12.21 -4.73
CA THR A 175 1.31 -13.19 -5.80
C THR A 175 -0.05 -13.47 -6.47
N PRO A 176 -0.14 -14.28 -7.51
CA PRO A 176 -1.42 -14.74 -8.04
C PRO A 176 -2.31 -15.46 -7.01
N PHE A 177 -1.73 -16.01 -5.93
CA PHE A 177 -2.51 -16.70 -4.88
C PHE A 177 -3.47 -15.78 -4.11
N GLU A 178 -3.21 -14.48 -4.05
CA GLU A 178 -4.05 -13.48 -3.38
C GLU A 178 -5.06 -12.80 -4.33
N SER A 179 -5.10 -13.18 -5.62
CA SER A 179 -5.97 -12.53 -6.61
C SER A 179 -6.82 -13.55 -7.39
N GLU A 180 -8.09 -13.68 -7.02
CA GLU A 180 -9.03 -14.55 -7.72
C GLU A 180 -9.16 -14.18 -9.21
N LEU A 181 -9.17 -12.88 -9.54
CA LEU A 181 -9.18 -12.40 -10.92
C LEU A 181 -8.00 -12.97 -11.72
N VAL A 182 -6.78 -12.86 -11.18
CA VAL A 182 -5.58 -13.35 -11.87
C VAL A 182 -5.63 -14.88 -12.01
N GLN A 183 -6.07 -15.59 -10.95
CA GLN A 183 -6.21 -17.05 -11.00
C GLN A 183 -7.21 -17.51 -12.06
N GLU A 184 -8.40 -16.87 -12.13
CA GLU A 184 -9.43 -17.20 -13.12
C GLU A 184 -8.90 -16.97 -14.55
N ARG A 185 -8.28 -15.81 -14.79
CA ARG A 185 -7.73 -15.47 -16.12
C ARG A 185 -6.59 -16.40 -16.53
N LEU A 186 -5.72 -16.79 -15.59
CA LEU A 186 -4.65 -17.76 -15.87
C LEU A 186 -5.22 -19.14 -16.25
N ARG A 187 -6.24 -19.63 -15.54
CA ARG A 187 -6.90 -20.90 -15.88
C ARG A 187 -7.61 -20.81 -17.23
N GLU A 188 -8.31 -19.72 -17.55
CA GLU A 188 -8.92 -19.51 -18.87
C GLU A 188 -7.91 -19.56 -20.02
N GLN A 189 -6.66 -19.15 -19.77
CA GLN A 189 -5.55 -19.18 -20.73
C GLN A 189 -4.76 -20.50 -20.72
N GLY A 190 -5.16 -21.46 -19.88
CA GLY A 190 -4.51 -22.80 -19.81
C GLY A 190 -3.29 -22.86 -18.88
N TYR A 191 -3.07 -21.85 -18.02
CA TYR A 191 -1.99 -21.83 -17.04
C TYR A 191 -2.48 -22.32 -15.67
N ASP A 192 -2.94 -23.57 -15.56
CA ASP A 192 -3.54 -24.13 -14.35
C ASP A 192 -2.58 -24.15 -13.14
N GLN A 193 -1.28 -24.23 -13.38
CA GLN A 193 -0.25 -24.18 -12.34
C GLN A 193 0.27 -22.75 -12.08
N PHE A 194 -0.22 -21.75 -12.81
CA PHE A 194 0.20 -20.34 -12.71
C PHE A 194 1.69 -20.07 -12.95
N THR A 195 2.43 -21.06 -13.45
CA THR A 195 3.84 -21.00 -13.86
C THR A 195 3.98 -20.94 -15.37
N GLY A 196 5.16 -20.53 -15.87
CA GLY A 196 5.42 -20.41 -17.31
C GLY A 196 4.58 -19.34 -18.00
N VAL A 197 4.11 -18.35 -17.27
CA VAL A 197 3.25 -17.27 -17.80
C VAL A 197 4.09 -16.32 -18.65
N PRO A 198 3.78 -16.14 -19.95
CA PRO A 198 4.53 -15.22 -20.79
C PRO A 198 4.47 -13.80 -20.24
N ARG A 199 5.59 -13.07 -20.33
CA ARG A 199 5.70 -11.69 -19.84
C ARG A 199 4.56 -10.77 -20.33
N GLY A 200 4.16 -10.90 -21.61
CA GLY A 200 3.07 -10.09 -22.16
C GLY A 200 1.75 -10.30 -21.43
N LEU A 201 1.40 -11.55 -21.14
CA LEU A 201 0.20 -11.90 -20.36
C LEU A 201 0.34 -11.45 -18.91
N ALA A 202 1.51 -11.61 -18.29
CA ALA A 202 1.75 -11.15 -16.93
C ALA A 202 1.56 -9.63 -16.79
N VAL A 203 2.05 -8.83 -17.77
CA VAL A 203 1.84 -7.38 -17.83
C VAL A 203 0.36 -7.04 -17.99
N GLU A 204 -0.37 -7.74 -18.87
CA GLU A 204 -1.82 -7.55 -19.06
C GLU A 204 -2.59 -7.80 -17.76
N LEU A 205 -2.31 -8.90 -17.08
CA LEU A 205 -2.98 -9.26 -15.83
C LEU A 205 -2.59 -8.32 -14.67
N ALA A 206 -1.35 -7.84 -14.63
CA ALA A 206 -0.93 -6.83 -13.66
C ALA A 206 -1.69 -5.51 -13.86
N ARG A 207 -1.94 -5.09 -15.13
CA ARG A 207 -2.78 -3.93 -15.46
C ARG A 207 -4.24 -4.14 -15.06
N GLU A 208 -4.82 -5.30 -15.39
CA GLU A 208 -6.19 -5.64 -14.99
C GLU A 208 -6.35 -5.60 -13.47
N ARG A 209 -5.33 -6.07 -12.74
CA ARG A 209 -5.26 -6.00 -11.28
C ARG A 209 -5.02 -4.58 -10.76
N ARG A 210 -4.65 -3.62 -11.61
CA ARG A 210 -4.21 -2.27 -11.25
C ARG A 210 -2.98 -2.26 -10.34
N SER A 211 -2.08 -3.20 -10.54
CA SER A 211 -0.76 -3.16 -9.92
C SER A 211 0.09 -2.08 -10.59
N ASP A 212 0.88 -1.37 -9.81
CA ASP A 212 1.82 -0.38 -10.31
C ASP A 212 3.08 -1.06 -10.87
N VAL A 213 3.46 -2.18 -10.23
CA VAL A 213 4.71 -2.90 -10.51
C VAL A 213 4.45 -4.39 -10.67
N LEU A 214 5.11 -4.99 -11.66
CA LEU A 214 5.17 -6.42 -11.89
C LEU A 214 6.59 -6.91 -11.66
N VAL A 215 6.74 -8.00 -10.93
CA VAL A 215 8.00 -8.75 -10.80
C VAL A 215 7.85 -10.11 -11.48
N VAL A 216 8.80 -10.43 -12.35
CA VAL A 216 8.98 -11.77 -12.92
C VAL A 216 10.41 -12.22 -12.68
N GLY A 217 10.64 -13.50 -12.54
CA GLY A 217 11.97 -14.00 -12.22
C GLY A 217 12.23 -15.41 -12.72
N ASN A 218 13.46 -15.82 -12.52
CA ASN A 218 13.93 -17.19 -12.68
C ASN A 218 14.97 -17.52 -11.59
N PHE A 219 15.24 -18.80 -11.44
CA PHE A 219 16.29 -19.26 -10.55
C PHE A 219 17.07 -20.41 -11.20
N SER A 220 18.37 -20.44 -10.94
CA SER A 220 19.32 -21.36 -11.54
C SER A 220 20.45 -21.73 -10.61
N LEU A 221 21.31 -22.61 -11.05
CA LEU A 221 22.53 -23.01 -10.35
C LEU A 221 23.76 -22.56 -11.15
N ASP A 222 24.69 -21.84 -10.49
CA ASP A 222 26.02 -21.59 -11.00
C ASP A 222 27.05 -22.30 -10.09
N GLY A 223 27.42 -23.48 -10.47
CA GLY A 223 28.23 -24.38 -9.64
C GLY A 223 27.50 -24.73 -8.35
N ARG A 224 28.00 -24.18 -7.22
CA ARG A 224 27.37 -24.36 -5.89
C ARG A 224 26.49 -23.18 -5.49
N GLN A 225 26.54 -22.08 -6.24
CA GLN A 225 25.76 -20.89 -5.93
C GLN A 225 24.32 -21.07 -6.39
N LYS A 226 23.41 -20.65 -5.55
CA LYS A 226 22.00 -20.47 -5.85
C LYS A 226 21.83 -19.07 -6.43
N VAL A 227 21.34 -18.97 -7.65
CA VAL A 227 21.20 -17.71 -8.38
C VAL A 227 19.73 -17.43 -8.57
N VAL A 228 19.30 -16.24 -8.16
CA VAL A 228 17.94 -15.73 -8.34
C VAL A 228 18.03 -14.45 -9.16
N SER A 229 17.27 -14.37 -10.25
CA SER A 229 17.21 -13.19 -11.12
C SER A 229 15.78 -12.70 -11.24
N VAL A 230 15.55 -11.40 -11.04
CA VAL A 230 14.24 -10.78 -11.17
C VAL A 230 14.28 -9.56 -12.07
N SER A 231 13.24 -9.38 -12.86
CA SER A 231 12.98 -8.15 -13.61
C SER A 231 11.80 -7.44 -12.99
N VAL A 232 12.03 -6.19 -12.60
CA VAL A 232 11.02 -5.26 -12.11
C VAL A 232 10.51 -4.45 -13.28
N ILE A 233 9.20 -4.46 -13.48
CA ILE A 233 8.53 -3.97 -14.69
C ILE A 233 7.46 -2.97 -14.28
N ASP A 234 7.42 -1.82 -14.94
CA ASP A 234 6.30 -0.90 -14.84
C ASP A 234 5.05 -1.56 -15.46
N ALA A 235 4.02 -1.82 -14.65
CA ALA A 235 2.85 -2.53 -15.11
C ALA A 235 2.04 -1.72 -16.12
N THR A 236 2.15 -0.38 -16.13
CA THR A 236 1.42 0.50 -17.03
C THR A 236 2.03 0.52 -18.43
N SER A 237 3.35 0.73 -18.54
CA SER A 237 4.05 0.76 -19.84
C SER A 237 4.42 -0.64 -20.32
N GLY A 238 4.76 -1.56 -19.41
CA GLY A 238 5.34 -2.86 -19.67
C GLY A 238 6.86 -2.83 -19.85
N ASP A 239 7.49 -1.66 -19.57
CA ASP A 239 8.94 -1.50 -19.66
C ASP A 239 9.63 -2.08 -18.43
N VAL A 240 10.82 -2.62 -18.62
CA VAL A 240 11.68 -3.05 -17.51
C VAL A 240 12.25 -1.80 -16.84
N ILE A 241 11.97 -1.62 -15.56
CA ILE A 241 12.57 -0.60 -14.72
C ILE A 241 14.01 -1.01 -14.46
N GLU A 242 14.20 -2.18 -13.83
CA GLU A 242 15.51 -2.73 -13.51
C GLU A 242 15.49 -4.26 -13.52
N THR A 243 16.67 -4.87 -13.63
CA THR A 243 16.88 -6.31 -13.46
C THR A 243 17.95 -6.53 -12.41
N HIS A 244 17.66 -7.38 -11.44
CA HIS A 244 18.54 -7.69 -10.33
C HIS A 244 18.84 -9.17 -10.27
N THR A 245 20.05 -9.51 -9.85
CA THR A 245 20.49 -10.88 -9.60
C THR A 245 21.08 -10.97 -8.20
N GLY A 246 20.59 -11.91 -7.41
CA GLY A 246 21.13 -12.34 -6.14
C GLY A 246 21.83 -13.70 -6.29
N SER A 247 22.93 -13.91 -5.58
CA SER A 247 23.66 -15.18 -5.57
C SER A 247 24.17 -15.46 -4.18
N ALA A 248 23.89 -16.66 -3.66
CA ALA A 248 24.32 -17.09 -2.33
C ALA A 248 24.50 -18.60 -2.24
N GLY A 249 24.96 -19.07 -1.06
CA GLY A 249 25.13 -20.50 -0.80
C GLY A 249 23.82 -21.28 -0.62
N ASP A 250 22.74 -20.59 -0.26
CA ASP A 250 21.39 -21.15 -0.11
C ASP A 250 20.33 -20.23 -0.75
N TRP A 251 19.10 -20.76 -0.90
CA TRP A 251 18.02 -20.09 -1.62
C TRP A 251 17.43 -18.91 -0.84
N MET A 252 17.37 -18.98 0.49
CA MET A 252 16.84 -17.89 1.32
C MET A 252 17.76 -16.66 1.24
N ALA A 253 19.07 -16.86 1.40
CA ALA A 253 20.05 -15.79 1.26
C ALA A 253 20.12 -15.21 -0.16
N ALA A 254 19.86 -16.03 -1.20
CA ALA A 254 19.75 -15.53 -2.58
C ALA A 254 18.50 -14.68 -2.78
N ALA A 255 17.38 -15.02 -2.14
CA ALA A 255 16.16 -14.21 -2.14
C ALA A 255 16.37 -12.89 -1.38
N ASP A 256 16.97 -12.89 -0.18
CA ASP A 256 17.34 -11.68 0.57
C ASP A 256 18.13 -10.68 -0.27
N ALA A 257 19.16 -11.20 -0.97
CA ALA A 257 20.02 -10.38 -1.82
C ALA A 257 19.26 -9.71 -2.97
N VAL A 258 18.12 -10.26 -3.39
CA VAL A 258 17.25 -9.67 -4.41
C VAL A 258 16.28 -8.69 -3.78
N THR A 259 15.67 -9.02 -2.63
CA THR A 259 14.71 -8.15 -1.94
C THR A 259 15.32 -6.79 -1.63
N THR A 260 16.51 -6.77 -1.04
CA THR A 260 17.23 -5.52 -0.73
C THR A 260 17.42 -4.64 -1.96
N LYS A 261 17.72 -5.25 -3.14
CA LYS A 261 17.87 -4.50 -4.39
C LYS A 261 16.55 -3.98 -4.93
N VAL A 262 15.48 -4.78 -4.83
CA VAL A 262 14.14 -4.38 -5.27
C VAL A 262 13.63 -3.21 -4.44
N LEU A 263 13.80 -3.24 -3.12
CA LEU A 263 13.45 -2.13 -2.23
C LEU A 263 14.26 -0.86 -2.53
N GLY A 264 15.54 -1.02 -2.89
CA GLY A 264 16.41 0.08 -3.25
C GLY A 264 15.95 0.90 -4.47
N ILE A 265 15.14 0.34 -5.37
CA ILE A 265 14.57 1.06 -6.54
C ILE A 265 13.74 2.28 -6.09
N TRP A 266 13.07 2.19 -4.97
CA TRP A 266 12.20 3.26 -4.43
C TRP A 266 12.81 3.99 -3.25
N GLU A 267 14.14 3.83 -3.00
CA GLU A 267 14.85 4.43 -1.86
C GLU A 267 14.18 4.10 -0.51
N ILE A 268 13.49 2.95 -0.45
CA ILE A 268 12.85 2.49 0.78
C ILE A 268 13.93 1.97 1.71
N THR A 269 14.19 2.72 2.76
CA THR A 269 15.01 2.27 3.88
C THR A 269 14.10 1.73 4.97
N PRO A 270 14.41 0.54 5.55
CA PRO A 270 13.69 0.05 6.72
C PRO A 270 13.68 1.12 7.81
N THR A 271 12.55 1.30 8.48
CA THR A 271 12.46 2.22 9.62
C THR A 271 13.22 1.66 10.82
N GLU A 272 13.53 2.51 11.82
CA GLU A 272 14.25 2.07 13.05
C GLU A 272 13.58 0.87 13.76
N ASN A 273 12.27 0.67 13.53
CA ASN A 273 11.49 -0.44 14.11
C ASN A 273 11.35 -1.65 13.17
N GLN A 274 11.85 -1.56 11.93
CA GLN A 274 11.76 -2.59 10.90
C GLN A 274 13.19 -2.94 10.48
N SER A 275 13.80 -3.90 11.20
CA SER A 275 15.14 -4.38 10.84
C SER A 275 15.07 -5.16 9.52
N ASP A 276 16.06 -4.94 8.66
CA ASP A 276 16.31 -5.74 7.45
C ASP A 276 16.98 -7.06 7.87
N ASP A 277 16.27 -7.85 8.72
CA ASP A 277 16.75 -9.15 9.19
C ASP A 277 16.61 -10.16 8.05
N PRO A 278 17.51 -11.17 7.96
CA PRO A 278 17.40 -12.20 6.93
C PRO A 278 16.08 -12.97 6.99
N ILE A 279 15.58 -13.41 5.81
CA ILE A 279 14.38 -14.26 5.69
C ILE A 279 14.42 -15.46 6.64
N SER A 280 15.62 -16.03 6.87
CA SER A 280 15.83 -17.13 7.81
C SER A 280 15.52 -16.79 9.28
N GLU A 281 15.51 -15.53 9.66
CA GLU A 281 15.22 -15.09 11.03
C GLU A 281 13.74 -14.71 11.22
N HIS A 282 13.12 -14.12 10.22
CA HIS A 282 11.75 -13.62 10.35
C HIS A 282 10.69 -14.44 9.61
N PHE A 283 11.02 -15.23 8.58
CA PHE A 283 10.05 -16.11 7.90
C PHE A 283 10.10 -17.52 8.50
N SER A 284 11.15 -18.27 8.17
CA SER A 284 11.43 -19.57 8.77
C SER A 284 12.93 -19.83 8.85
N SER A 285 13.38 -20.49 9.90
CA SER A 285 14.78 -20.91 10.04
C SER A 285 15.15 -22.15 9.20
N SER A 286 14.17 -22.77 8.54
CA SER A 286 14.33 -23.99 7.76
C SER A 286 13.73 -23.87 6.37
N LEU A 287 14.54 -24.08 5.35
CA LEU A 287 14.09 -24.15 3.96
C LEU A 287 13.10 -25.30 3.74
N GLU A 288 13.29 -26.43 4.43
CA GLU A 288 12.37 -27.59 4.39
C GLU A 288 10.99 -27.22 4.97
N ALA A 289 10.95 -26.46 6.08
CA ALA A 289 9.69 -25.93 6.59
C ALA A 289 8.99 -24.98 5.61
N VAL A 290 9.77 -24.17 4.90
CA VAL A 290 9.24 -23.29 3.83
C VAL A 290 8.68 -24.12 2.67
N GLU A 291 9.35 -25.22 2.28
CA GLU A 291 8.86 -26.12 1.25
C GLU A 291 7.46 -26.66 1.60
N HIS A 292 7.29 -27.24 2.78
CA HIS A 292 6.00 -27.74 3.26
C HIS A 292 4.95 -26.62 3.33
N TYR A 293 5.31 -25.43 3.80
CA TYR A 293 4.40 -24.28 3.79
C TYR A 293 3.92 -23.91 2.38
N VAL A 294 4.82 -23.88 1.41
CA VAL A 294 4.52 -23.61 -0.02
C VAL A 294 3.65 -24.71 -0.62
N LEU A 295 4.00 -25.97 -0.38
CA LEU A 295 3.21 -27.12 -0.84
C LEU A 295 1.78 -27.10 -0.26
N GLY A 296 1.63 -26.69 0.99
CA GLY A 296 0.33 -26.49 1.62
C GLY A 296 -0.49 -25.41 0.92
N GLN A 297 0.09 -24.27 0.57
CA GLN A 297 -0.59 -23.25 -0.22
C GLN A 297 -0.95 -23.73 -1.63
N VAL A 298 -0.02 -24.41 -2.30
CA VAL A 298 -0.26 -25.03 -3.62
C VAL A 298 -1.42 -26.02 -3.56
N ALA A 299 -1.46 -26.89 -2.55
CA ALA A 299 -2.57 -27.84 -2.34
C ALA A 299 -3.92 -27.12 -2.25
N ILE A 300 -4.01 -26.05 -1.48
CA ILE A 300 -5.25 -25.29 -1.28
C ILE A 300 -5.60 -24.45 -2.51
N LYS A 301 -4.67 -23.64 -2.99
CA LYS A 301 -4.95 -22.60 -4.00
C LYS A 301 -5.08 -23.14 -5.41
N LEU A 302 -4.30 -24.15 -5.77
CA LEU A 302 -4.34 -24.75 -7.12
C LEU A 302 -5.27 -25.95 -7.19
N ARG A 303 -5.27 -26.81 -6.16
CA ARG A 303 -5.96 -28.10 -6.19
C ARG A 303 -7.24 -28.15 -5.35
N GLY A 304 -7.50 -27.12 -4.52
CA GLY A 304 -8.63 -27.12 -3.58
C GLY A 304 -8.57 -28.24 -2.54
N ASN A 305 -7.39 -28.81 -2.31
CA ASN A 305 -7.17 -29.93 -1.41
C ASN A 305 -6.83 -29.46 0.01
N TYR A 306 -7.86 -29.08 0.76
CA TYR A 306 -7.71 -28.58 2.14
C TYR A 306 -7.06 -29.59 3.10
N PRO A 307 -7.41 -30.91 3.08
CA PRO A 307 -6.77 -31.90 3.96
C PRO A 307 -5.26 -32.00 3.73
N GLU A 308 -4.81 -32.01 2.47
CA GLU A 308 -3.39 -32.02 2.12
C GLU A 308 -2.70 -30.74 2.61
N GLY A 309 -3.34 -29.57 2.38
CA GLY A 309 -2.80 -28.29 2.84
C GLY A 309 -2.61 -28.22 4.34
N ILE A 310 -3.57 -28.74 5.13
CA ILE A 310 -3.45 -28.85 6.59
C ILE A 310 -2.29 -29.75 6.96
N SER A 311 -2.16 -30.91 6.34
CA SER A 311 -1.06 -31.86 6.61
C SER A 311 0.31 -31.23 6.33
N GLU A 312 0.44 -30.49 5.24
CA GLU A 312 1.67 -29.79 4.87
C GLU A 312 2.03 -28.68 5.89
N PHE A 313 1.03 -27.91 6.35
CA PHE A 313 1.28 -26.93 7.40
C PHE A 313 1.68 -27.56 8.73
N ASP A 314 1.12 -28.70 9.09
CA ASP A 314 1.52 -29.44 10.31
C ASP A 314 2.97 -29.96 10.19
N GLU A 315 3.41 -30.45 9.02
CA GLU A 315 4.80 -30.83 8.78
C GLU A 315 5.72 -29.61 8.87
N ALA A 316 5.38 -28.49 8.23
CA ALA A 316 6.13 -27.23 8.36
C ALA A 316 6.34 -26.84 9.83
N LEU A 317 5.29 -26.97 10.64
CA LEU A 317 5.30 -26.63 12.08
C LEU A 317 5.98 -27.69 12.95
N THR A 318 6.13 -28.91 12.48
CA THR A 318 6.93 -29.96 13.11
C THR A 318 8.41 -29.63 12.96
N ILE A 319 8.81 -29.13 11.79
CA ILE A 319 10.20 -28.74 11.47
C ILE A 319 10.55 -27.39 12.12
N ASP A 320 9.71 -26.36 11.94
CA ASP A 320 9.87 -25.04 12.58
C ASP A 320 8.61 -24.66 13.39
N PRO A 321 8.56 -25.00 14.69
CA PRO A 321 7.44 -24.66 15.55
C PRO A 321 7.17 -23.16 15.71
N ALA A 322 8.14 -22.30 15.36
CA ALA A 322 8.03 -20.85 15.42
C ALA A 322 7.57 -20.21 14.08
N PHE A 323 7.29 -21.00 13.06
CA PHE A 323 6.84 -20.52 11.75
C PHE A 323 5.43 -19.90 11.84
N ALA A 324 5.39 -18.58 12.09
CA ALA A 324 4.16 -17.86 12.39
C ALA A 324 3.17 -17.83 11.21
N GLU A 325 3.66 -17.68 9.96
CA GLU A 325 2.82 -17.68 8.76
C GLU A 325 2.12 -19.02 8.56
N ALA A 326 2.84 -20.15 8.67
CA ALA A 326 2.27 -21.48 8.56
C ALA A 326 1.19 -21.71 9.63
N ARG A 327 1.45 -21.29 10.87
CA ARG A 327 0.53 -21.44 11.99
C ARG A 327 -0.68 -20.54 11.86
N SER A 328 -0.53 -19.34 11.29
CA SER A 328 -1.65 -18.43 10.99
C SER A 328 -2.59 -19.05 9.95
N LEU A 329 -2.05 -19.57 8.84
CA LEU A 329 -2.86 -20.23 7.81
C LEU A 329 -3.53 -21.51 8.34
N LEU A 330 -2.81 -22.32 9.13
CA LEU A 330 -3.38 -23.51 9.78
C LEU A 330 -4.59 -23.12 10.64
N SER A 331 -4.53 -22.02 11.41
CA SER A 331 -5.65 -21.56 12.21
C SER A 331 -6.89 -21.23 11.38
N VAL A 332 -6.70 -20.63 10.21
CA VAL A 332 -7.78 -20.34 9.27
C VAL A 332 -8.41 -21.63 8.73
N MET A 333 -7.58 -22.59 8.34
CA MET A 333 -8.06 -23.88 7.83
C MET A 333 -8.82 -24.69 8.89
N GLN A 334 -8.35 -24.68 10.13
CA GLN A 334 -9.04 -25.32 11.26
C GLN A 334 -10.41 -24.66 11.52
N PHE A 335 -10.48 -23.32 11.46
CA PHE A 335 -11.73 -22.59 11.58
C PHE A 335 -12.73 -22.95 10.48
N LEU A 336 -12.28 -22.95 9.20
CA LEU A 336 -13.11 -23.32 8.06
C LEU A 336 -13.58 -24.77 8.12
N ASN A 337 -12.80 -25.65 8.75
CA ASN A 337 -13.17 -27.05 9.01
C ASN A 337 -14.09 -27.21 10.24
N GLY A 338 -14.44 -26.13 10.93
CA GLY A 338 -15.33 -26.14 12.09
C GLY A 338 -14.64 -26.45 13.43
N ASP A 339 -13.32 -26.63 13.46
CA ASP A 339 -12.56 -26.87 14.68
C ASP A 339 -12.10 -25.53 15.29
N ILE A 340 -13.06 -24.84 15.93
CA ILE A 340 -12.83 -23.50 16.49
C ILE A 340 -11.80 -23.53 17.63
N ASP A 341 -11.77 -24.61 18.42
CA ASP A 341 -10.85 -24.71 19.55
C ASP A 341 -9.41 -24.90 19.07
N ALA A 342 -9.17 -25.73 18.06
CA ALA A 342 -7.87 -25.84 17.41
C ALA A 342 -7.46 -24.52 16.72
N ALA A 343 -8.37 -23.86 16.00
CA ALA A 343 -8.14 -22.57 15.38
C ALA A 343 -7.68 -21.50 16.39
N ARG A 344 -8.38 -21.42 17.53
CA ARG A 344 -8.03 -20.51 18.64
C ARG A 344 -6.67 -20.81 19.22
N ALA A 345 -6.36 -22.10 19.45
CA ALA A 345 -5.06 -22.52 19.96
C ALA A 345 -3.93 -22.15 18.99
N SER A 346 -4.09 -22.47 17.70
CA SER A 346 -3.12 -22.14 16.65
C SER A 346 -2.92 -20.62 16.52
N ALA A 347 -3.98 -19.83 16.49
CA ALA A 347 -3.90 -18.37 16.44
C ALA A 347 -3.15 -17.80 17.66
N THR A 348 -3.44 -18.33 18.87
CA THR A 348 -2.74 -17.90 20.10
C THR A 348 -1.26 -18.22 20.06
N LEU A 349 -0.87 -19.35 19.48
CA LEU A 349 0.55 -19.71 19.33
C LEU A 349 1.22 -18.85 18.24
N ALA A 350 0.53 -18.56 17.13
CA ALA A 350 1.05 -17.67 16.09
C ALA A 350 1.31 -16.25 16.64
N MET A 351 0.40 -15.71 17.45
CA MET A 351 0.55 -14.39 18.09
C MET A 351 1.82 -14.26 18.96
N ARG A 352 2.35 -15.35 19.49
CA ARG A 352 3.62 -15.31 20.26
C ARG A 352 4.82 -14.97 19.39
N ASN A 353 4.71 -15.23 18.10
CA ASN A 353 5.74 -14.98 17.10
C ASN A 353 5.26 -13.95 16.05
N SER A 354 4.34 -13.05 16.40
CA SER A 354 3.75 -12.09 15.45
C SER A 354 4.80 -11.14 14.84
N TYR A 355 5.89 -10.89 15.52
CA TYR A 355 7.03 -10.13 14.99
C TYR A 355 7.64 -10.73 13.69
N ARG A 356 7.32 -12.00 13.39
CA ARG A 356 7.74 -12.73 12.19
C ARG A 356 6.72 -12.61 11.05
N LEU A 357 5.55 -12.05 11.30
CA LEU A 357 4.49 -11.91 10.31
C LEU A 357 4.70 -10.65 9.45
N SER A 358 4.20 -10.71 8.22
CA SER A 358 3.99 -9.50 7.45
C SER A 358 2.89 -8.64 8.10
N THR A 359 2.87 -7.34 7.82
CA THR A 359 1.85 -6.42 8.36
C THR A 359 0.43 -6.93 8.08
N SER A 360 0.17 -7.40 6.87
CA SER A 360 -1.14 -7.94 6.49
C SER A 360 -1.51 -9.19 7.28
N SER A 361 -0.56 -10.12 7.43
CA SER A 361 -0.77 -11.37 8.16
C SER A 361 -1.00 -11.12 9.66
N GLU A 362 -0.33 -10.12 10.24
CA GLU A 362 -0.53 -9.74 11.63
C GLU A 362 -1.95 -9.21 11.86
N PHE A 363 -2.45 -8.31 11.01
CA PHE A 363 -3.83 -7.81 11.10
C PHE A 363 -4.85 -8.94 10.94
N ILE A 364 -4.67 -9.83 9.95
CA ILE A 364 -5.56 -10.98 9.74
C ILE A 364 -5.56 -11.88 10.96
N LEU A 365 -4.41 -12.25 11.47
CA LEU A 365 -4.29 -13.13 12.63
C LEU A 365 -4.96 -12.52 13.86
N LYS A 366 -4.73 -11.23 14.11
CA LYS A 366 -5.31 -10.48 15.23
C LYS A 366 -6.84 -10.40 15.13
N ALA A 367 -7.37 -10.10 13.94
CA ALA A 367 -8.81 -10.08 13.70
C ALA A 367 -9.43 -11.47 13.89
N ASN A 368 -8.83 -12.50 13.30
CA ASN A 368 -9.30 -13.88 13.41
C ASN A 368 -9.31 -14.38 14.85
N ARG A 369 -8.31 -13.99 15.65
CA ARG A 369 -8.25 -14.34 17.07
C ARG A 369 -9.50 -13.87 17.82
N TYR A 370 -9.96 -12.63 17.58
CA TYR A 370 -11.20 -12.12 18.17
C TYR A 370 -12.43 -12.84 17.62
N ILE A 371 -12.46 -13.14 16.32
CA ILE A 371 -13.59 -13.85 15.69
C ILE A 371 -13.75 -15.26 16.24
N TYR A 372 -12.64 -15.97 16.46
CA TYR A 372 -12.66 -17.32 17.08
C TYR A 372 -13.18 -17.31 18.53
N ASP A 373 -13.09 -16.17 19.21
CA ASP A 373 -13.70 -15.96 20.52
C ASP A 373 -15.16 -15.48 20.46
N GLY A 374 -15.70 -15.21 19.25
CA GLY A 374 -17.03 -14.65 19.05
C GLY A 374 -17.09 -13.14 19.27
N ASP A 375 -15.95 -12.46 19.45
CA ASP A 375 -15.85 -11.01 19.61
C ASP A 375 -15.71 -10.34 18.24
N TYR A 376 -16.79 -10.37 17.46
CA TYR A 376 -16.82 -9.81 16.13
C TYR A 376 -16.58 -8.30 16.11
N GLU A 377 -16.98 -7.58 17.17
CA GLU A 377 -16.83 -6.12 17.23
C GLU A 377 -15.35 -5.70 17.24
N ARG A 378 -14.54 -6.37 18.08
CA ARG A 378 -13.09 -6.13 18.07
C ARG A 378 -12.44 -6.64 16.80
N GLY A 379 -12.88 -7.77 16.26
CA GLY A 379 -12.40 -8.27 14.98
C GLY A 379 -12.64 -7.27 13.84
N GLU A 380 -13.85 -6.73 13.71
CA GLU A 380 -14.19 -5.67 12.75
C GLU A 380 -13.31 -4.43 12.96
N ARG A 381 -13.12 -4.01 14.22
CA ARG A 381 -12.28 -2.84 14.52
C ARG A 381 -10.82 -3.02 14.08
N VAL A 382 -10.23 -4.19 14.28
CA VAL A 382 -8.88 -4.51 13.77
C VAL A 382 -8.81 -4.37 12.26
N LEU A 383 -9.82 -4.83 11.53
CA LEU A 383 -9.85 -4.72 10.07
C LEU A 383 -10.09 -3.28 9.59
N GLU A 384 -10.89 -2.49 10.30
CA GLU A 384 -11.05 -1.05 10.05
C GLU A 384 -9.70 -0.34 10.20
N ILE A 385 -8.93 -0.64 11.25
CA ILE A 385 -7.58 -0.11 11.45
C ILE A 385 -6.68 -0.49 10.28
N TRP A 386 -6.68 -1.77 9.89
CA TRP A 386 -5.92 -2.23 8.74
C TRP A 386 -6.26 -1.48 7.46
N SER A 387 -7.55 -1.27 7.17
CA SER A 387 -7.99 -0.52 5.99
C SER A 387 -7.57 0.96 6.03
N ASN A 388 -7.34 1.54 7.21
CA ASN A 388 -6.80 2.90 7.35
C ASN A 388 -5.27 2.93 7.20
N VAL A 389 -4.58 1.91 7.72
CA VAL A 389 -3.12 1.77 7.59
C VAL A 389 -2.72 1.42 6.14
N GLN A 390 -3.51 0.59 5.47
CA GLN A 390 -3.30 0.20 4.08
C GLN A 390 -4.56 0.45 3.24
N PRO A 391 -4.86 1.70 2.87
CA PRO A 391 -6.16 2.08 2.27
C PRO A 391 -6.41 1.52 0.87
N ARG A 392 -5.38 0.97 0.20
CA ARG A 392 -5.49 0.25 -1.09
C ARG A 392 -5.49 -1.27 -0.94
N SER A 393 -5.38 -1.80 0.28
CA SER A 393 -5.41 -3.24 0.53
C SER A 393 -6.78 -3.83 0.21
N THR A 394 -6.87 -4.52 -0.92
CA THR A 394 -8.09 -5.25 -1.31
C THR A 394 -8.40 -6.39 -0.34
N GLN A 395 -7.37 -6.96 0.28
CA GLN A 395 -7.50 -8.03 1.26
C GLN A 395 -8.13 -7.52 2.57
N ALA A 396 -7.76 -6.32 3.03
CA ALA A 396 -8.39 -5.69 4.19
C ALA A 396 -9.88 -5.48 3.96
N LEU A 397 -10.26 -4.89 2.83
CA LEU A 397 -11.65 -4.62 2.45
C LEU A 397 -12.46 -5.92 2.29
N GLN A 398 -11.87 -6.93 1.65
CA GLN A 398 -12.50 -8.24 1.49
C GLN A 398 -12.74 -8.91 2.84
N SER A 399 -11.76 -8.89 3.74
CA SER A 399 -11.89 -9.46 5.09
C SER A 399 -12.96 -8.73 5.90
N MET A 400 -13.04 -7.39 5.82
CA MET A 400 -14.09 -6.60 6.45
C MET A 400 -15.48 -7.02 5.95
N ALA A 401 -15.65 -7.13 4.63
CA ALA A 401 -16.92 -7.50 4.03
C ALA A 401 -17.35 -8.91 4.45
N GLN A 402 -16.43 -9.88 4.44
CA GLN A 402 -16.72 -11.28 4.83
C GLN A 402 -17.13 -11.40 6.30
N ILE A 403 -16.41 -10.74 7.21
CA ILE A 403 -16.75 -10.79 8.64
C ILE A 403 -18.07 -10.12 8.92
N ALA A 404 -18.33 -9.00 8.30
CA ALA A 404 -19.60 -8.29 8.42
C ALA A 404 -20.78 -9.15 7.93
N GLN A 405 -20.60 -9.96 6.88
CA GLN A 405 -21.59 -10.92 6.42
C GLN A 405 -21.80 -12.08 7.42
N ILE A 406 -20.71 -12.63 7.99
CA ILE A 406 -20.80 -13.70 9.00
C ILE A 406 -21.61 -13.24 10.21
N ARG A 407 -21.42 -11.99 10.63
CA ARG A 407 -22.17 -11.40 11.74
C ARG A 407 -23.67 -11.23 11.43
N GLY A 408 -24.02 -10.88 10.18
CA GLY A 408 -25.38 -10.89 9.65
C GLY A 408 -26.36 -9.89 10.28
N THR A 409 -25.89 -8.88 11.03
CA THR A 409 -26.75 -7.80 11.54
C THR A 409 -26.99 -6.75 10.44
N PRO A 410 -28.12 -6.00 10.45
CA PRO A 410 -28.34 -4.94 9.46
C PRO A 410 -27.19 -3.94 9.37
N GLU A 411 -26.68 -3.50 10.52
CA GLU A 411 -25.52 -2.57 10.57
C GLU A 411 -24.26 -3.18 9.99
N SER A 412 -23.98 -4.46 10.24
CA SER A 412 -22.81 -5.13 9.67
C SER A 412 -22.96 -5.35 8.16
N LEU A 413 -24.17 -5.60 7.66
CA LEU A 413 -24.41 -5.72 6.22
C LEU A 413 -24.18 -4.40 5.50
N ASP A 414 -24.56 -3.26 6.08
CA ASP A 414 -24.25 -1.93 5.53
C ASP A 414 -22.71 -1.72 5.44
N LYS A 415 -21.96 -2.14 6.47
CA LYS A 415 -20.49 -2.11 6.44
C LYS A 415 -19.91 -3.02 5.34
N SER A 416 -20.50 -4.21 5.15
CA SER A 416 -20.11 -5.13 4.08
C SER A 416 -20.29 -4.48 2.70
N ILE A 417 -21.44 -3.84 2.45
CA ILE A 417 -21.74 -3.13 1.20
C ILE A 417 -20.72 -2.01 0.99
N ALA A 418 -20.47 -1.19 2.00
CA ALA A 418 -19.50 -0.09 1.90
C ALA A 418 -18.07 -0.58 1.60
N ALA A 419 -17.66 -1.71 2.20
CA ALA A 419 -16.35 -2.32 1.93
C ALA A 419 -16.26 -2.86 0.48
N TYR A 420 -17.32 -3.48 -0.03
CA TYR A 420 -17.36 -3.93 -1.42
C TYR A 420 -17.42 -2.78 -2.41
N ASP A 421 -18.17 -1.71 -2.14
CA ASP A 421 -18.20 -0.51 -2.99
C ASP A 421 -16.80 0.09 -3.12
N ARG A 422 -16.08 0.22 -1.99
CA ARG A 422 -14.71 0.71 -2.02
C ARG A 422 -13.76 -0.25 -2.75
N LEU A 423 -13.97 -1.54 -2.63
CA LEU A 423 -13.19 -2.55 -3.35
C LEU A 423 -13.43 -2.45 -4.87
N LEU A 424 -14.67 -2.18 -5.30
CA LEU A 424 -15.01 -1.92 -6.70
C LEU A 424 -14.40 -0.62 -7.22
N GLU A 425 -14.31 0.43 -6.41
CA GLU A 425 -13.60 1.66 -6.78
C GLU A 425 -12.12 1.38 -7.06
N LEU A 426 -11.47 0.58 -6.18
CA LEU A 426 -10.09 0.17 -6.36
C LEU A 426 -9.92 -0.79 -7.54
N ARG A 427 -10.84 -1.73 -7.72
CA ARG A 427 -10.80 -2.80 -8.72
C ARG A 427 -12.15 -3.04 -9.37
N PRO A 428 -12.53 -2.28 -10.40
CA PRO A 428 -13.85 -2.40 -11.07
C PRO A 428 -14.14 -3.77 -11.68
N ASN A 429 -13.10 -4.56 -11.98
CA ASN A 429 -13.22 -5.90 -12.55
C ASN A 429 -13.24 -7.02 -11.50
N TYR A 430 -13.50 -6.68 -10.23
CA TYR A 430 -13.55 -7.67 -9.14
C TYR A 430 -14.86 -8.46 -9.18
N HIS A 431 -14.85 -9.61 -9.89
CA HIS A 431 -16.07 -10.37 -10.20
C HIS A 431 -16.66 -11.14 -9.02
N THR A 432 -15.91 -11.41 -7.96
CA THR A 432 -16.38 -12.16 -6.77
C THR A 432 -17.59 -11.51 -6.12
N ILE A 433 -17.75 -10.18 -6.24
CA ILE A 433 -18.88 -9.42 -5.68
C ILE A 433 -20.18 -9.78 -6.36
N TYR A 434 -20.17 -10.15 -7.64
CA TYR A 434 -21.39 -10.46 -8.39
C TYR A 434 -21.91 -11.89 -8.14
N ARG A 435 -21.21 -12.69 -7.36
CA ARG A 435 -21.63 -14.06 -6.98
C ARG A 435 -22.31 -14.13 -5.60
N LEU A 436 -22.45 -13.01 -4.91
CA LEU A 436 -23.11 -12.84 -3.61
C LEU A 436 -24.49 -12.23 -3.78
#